data_a9556979913418c5640c8b4d4a9c3b48
#
_entry.id   a9556979913418c5640c8b4d4a9c3b48
#
_cell.length_a   1.000
_cell.length_b   1.000
_cell.length_c   1.000
_cell.angle_alpha   90.00
_cell.angle_beta   90.00
_cell.angle_gamma   90.00
#
_symmetry.space_group_name_H-M   'P 1'
#
loop_
_entity.id
_entity.type
_entity.pdbx_description
1 polymer ?
#
loop_
_entity_poly.entity_id
_entity_poly.type
_entity_poly.pdbx_seq_one_letter_code
_entity_poly.pdbx_strand_id
1 'polypeptide(L)'
;MNYRVIPEVMATILPPRFKPKLHYGWAVGGICLIRLEEIRPHGVLALLGRSSENAAHRIAVTWKDDMGQIQEGVYIPRRDTDSRLNRLLGGRLFPGEHHAAKFRVEDNGRKIDFEMASNDKDVVVQLRGTTTDKLPTSSEFKDLASASSFFEAGSLGYSATRDGDRFDGIRLKTASWHIEPMKVEHHFSTFFSDQKRFPPDSVVFDCALVMRNIPHQWHSEPDLHA
;
A
#
# COMPACT_ATOMS: atom_id res chain seq x y z
N MET A 1 -6.34 2.26 3.51
CA MET A 1 -6.22 3.37 4.49
C MET A 1 -5.28 4.39 3.90
N ASN A 2 -5.67 5.65 3.85
CA ASN A 2 -4.87 6.70 3.23
C ASN A 2 -4.72 7.87 4.20
N TYR A 3 -3.55 8.46 4.19
CA TYR A 3 -3.14 9.57 5.05
C TYR A 3 -2.53 10.67 4.20
N ARG A 4 -2.82 11.91 4.53
CA ARG A 4 -2.11 13.08 4.02
C ARG A 4 -1.05 13.51 5.04
N VAL A 5 0.09 13.88 4.54
CA VAL A 5 1.27 14.19 5.36
C VAL A 5 1.93 15.46 4.84
N ILE A 6 2.47 16.27 5.72
CA ILE A 6 3.28 17.42 5.36
C ILE A 6 4.44 16.96 4.45
N PRO A 7 4.63 17.53 3.24
CA PRO A 7 5.60 17.03 2.25
C PRO A 7 7.03 16.95 2.77
N GLU A 8 7.46 17.92 3.54
CA GLU A 8 8.81 17.99 4.12
C GLU A 8 9.04 16.84 5.11
N VAL A 9 8.03 16.51 5.92
CA VAL A 9 8.06 15.37 6.85
C VAL A 9 8.10 14.06 6.08
N MET A 10 7.24 13.91 5.05
CA MET A 10 7.25 12.70 4.23
C MET A 10 8.59 12.49 3.52
N ALA A 11 9.22 13.57 3.06
CA ALA A 11 10.52 13.52 2.38
C ALA A 11 11.64 12.97 3.29
N THR A 12 11.58 13.15 4.60
CA THR A 12 12.60 12.63 5.53
C THR A 12 12.56 11.09 5.67
N ILE A 13 11.45 10.47 5.27
CA ILE A 13 11.23 9.01 5.39
C ILE A 13 11.63 8.30 4.10
N LEU A 14 11.70 9.05 2.99
CA LEU A 14 11.97 8.49 1.67
C LEU A 14 13.48 8.35 1.42
N PRO A 15 13.90 7.27 0.72
CA PRO A 15 15.23 7.22 0.13
C PRO A 15 15.47 8.40 -0.81
N PRO A 16 16.74 8.87 -0.97
CA PRO A 16 17.06 10.07 -1.76
C PRO A 16 16.59 10.03 -3.22
N ARG A 17 16.45 8.83 -3.79
CA ARG A 17 15.96 8.61 -5.16
C ARG A 17 14.54 9.12 -5.37
N PHE A 18 13.69 9.09 -4.33
CA PHE A 18 12.28 9.38 -4.39
C PHE A 18 11.93 10.74 -3.80
N LYS A 19 10.93 11.39 -4.41
CA LYS A 19 10.28 12.59 -3.86
C LYS A 19 8.81 12.29 -3.60
N PRO A 20 8.18 12.88 -2.57
CA PRO A 20 6.74 12.73 -2.38
C PRO A 20 5.97 13.21 -3.61
N LYS A 21 5.03 12.37 -4.11
CA LYS A 21 4.03 12.83 -5.08
C LYS A 21 2.98 13.62 -4.32
N LEU A 22 2.75 14.86 -4.75
CA LEU A 22 1.83 15.76 -4.06
C LEU A 22 0.42 15.69 -4.66
N HIS A 23 -0.58 15.79 -3.80
CA HIS A 23 -1.98 16.00 -4.15
C HIS A 23 -2.48 17.21 -3.35
N TYR A 24 -2.85 18.30 -4.05
CA TYR A 24 -3.24 19.59 -3.45
C TYR A 24 -2.31 20.08 -2.33
N GLY A 25 -1.00 19.92 -2.52
CA GLY A 25 0.02 20.37 -1.56
C GLY A 25 0.35 19.36 -0.45
N TRP A 26 -0.35 18.23 -0.35
CA TRP A 26 -0.08 17.17 0.62
C TRP A 26 0.64 15.99 -0.03
N ALA A 27 1.59 15.40 0.68
CA ALA A 27 2.09 14.07 0.37
C ALA A 27 1.05 13.03 0.79
N VAL A 28 0.94 11.96 0.00
CA VAL A 28 -0.02 10.87 0.27
C VAL A 28 0.73 9.59 0.64
N GLY A 29 0.45 9.09 1.83
CA GLY A 29 0.87 7.78 2.29
C GLY A 29 -0.32 6.89 2.62
N GLY A 30 -0.07 5.61 2.88
CA GLY A 30 -1.16 4.72 3.25
C GLY A 30 -0.74 3.29 3.50
N ILE A 31 -1.73 2.46 3.76
CA ILE A 31 -1.57 1.03 3.96
C ILE A 31 -2.56 0.31 3.06
N CYS A 32 -2.05 -0.51 2.15
CA CYS A 32 -2.86 -1.47 1.41
C CYS A 32 -3.02 -2.73 2.25
N LEU A 33 -4.26 -3.06 2.60
CA LEU A 33 -4.66 -4.29 3.26
C LEU A 33 -5.17 -5.22 2.16
N ILE A 34 -4.49 -6.34 1.90
CA ILE A 34 -4.66 -7.09 0.67
C ILE A 34 -4.93 -8.56 1.00
N ARG A 35 -6.13 -9.03 0.72
CA ARG A 35 -6.42 -10.45 0.63
C ARG A 35 -6.10 -10.92 -0.78
N LEU A 36 -5.13 -11.80 -0.90
CA LEU A 36 -4.80 -12.49 -2.14
C LEU A 36 -5.48 -13.85 -2.14
N GLU A 37 -6.25 -14.14 -3.16
CA GLU A 37 -6.91 -15.43 -3.35
C GLU A 37 -6.41 -16.08 -4.63
N GLU A 38 -6.29 -17.39 -4.63
CA GLU A 38 -5.89 -18.22 -5.79
C GLU A 38 -4.57 -17.80 -6.47
N ILE A 39 -3.63 -17.22 -5.72
CA ILE A 39 -2.33 -16.81 -6.27
C ILE A 39 -1.54 -18.03 -6.73
N ARG A 40 -1.17 -18.04 -8.00
CA ARG A 40 -0.42 -19.12 -8.66
C ARG A 40 0.43 -18.58 -9.81
N PRO A 41 1.53 -19.27 -10.16
CA PRO A 41 2.26 -19.00 -11.40
C PRO A 41 1.36 -19.20 -12.63
N HIS A 42 1.64 -18.47 -13.70
CA HIS A 42 0.91 -18.63 -14.95
C HIS A 42 1.01 -20.07 -15.48
N GLY A 43 -0.12 -20.66 -15.86
CA GLY A 43 -0.19 -22.05 -16.38
C GLY A 43 -0.39 -23.15 -15.30
N VAL A 44 -0.45 -22.81 -14.02
CA VAL A 44 -0.71 -23.76 -12.92
C VAL A 44 -2.23 -23.85 -12.67
N LEU A 45 -2.73 -25.07 -12.39
CA LEU A 45 -4.16 -25.32 -12.14
C LEU A 45 -4.68 -24.57 -10.90
N ALA A 46 -5.94 -24.11 -10.96
CA ALA A 46 -6.59 -23.31 -9.92
C ALA A 46 -6.60 -23.97 -8.54
N LEU A 47 -6.73 -25.31 -8.48
CA LEU A 47 -6.72 -26.10 -7.26
C LEU A 47 -5.44 -25.99 -6.41
N LEU A 48 -4.35 -25.46 -6.97
CA LEU A 48 -3.07 -25.23 -6.29
C LEU A 48 -2.89 -23.77 -5.85
N GLY A 49 -3.88 -22.91 -6.10
CA GLY A 49 -3.88 -21.52 -5.65
C GLY A 49 -3.88 -21.42 -4.12
N ARG A 50 -3.15 -20.46 -3.60
CA ARG A 50 -3.08 -20.16 -2.17
C ARG A 50 -3.66 -18.80 -1.88
N SER A 51 -4.29 -18.68 -0.72
CA SER A 51 -4.75 -17.39 -0.19
C SER A 51 -3.80 -16.90 0.89
N SER A 52 -3.66 -15.59 1.00
CA SER A 52 -2.88 -14.95 2.06
C SER A 52 -3.42 -13.57 2.39
N GLU A 53 -3.26 -13.17 3.66
CA GLU A 53 -3.49 -11.81 4.12
C GLU A 53 -2.18 -11.05 4.12
N ASN A 54 -2.21 -9.83 3.62
CA ASN A 54 -1.02 -9.01 3.46
C ASN A 54 -1.32 -7.55 3.80
N ALA A 55 -0.29 -6.83 4.27
CA ALA A 55 -0.32 -5.40 4.43
C ALA A 55 0.95 -4.79 3.83
N ALA A 56 0.80 -3.69 3.09
CA ALA A 56 1.91 -2.96 2.51
C ALA A 56 1.77 -1.46 2.85
N HIS A 57 2.72 -0.95 3.63
CA HIS A 57 2.85 0.48 3.83
C HIS A 57 3.38 1.09 2.54
N ARG A 58 2.75 2.14 2.05
CA ARG A 58 3.10 2.78 0.78
C ARG A 58 3.11 4.28 0.89
N ILE A 59 3.98 4.91 0.12
CA ILE A 59 4.09 6.36 -0.02
C ILE A 59 4.04 6.67 -1.51
N ALA A 60 3.13 7.54 -1.94
CA ALA A 60 3.08 8.00 -3.33
C ALA A 60 4.32 8.85 -3.64
N VAL A 61 5.04 8.48 -4.69
CA VAL A 61 6.34 9.08 -5.02
C VAL A 61 6.46 9.40 -6.50
N THR A 62 7.41 10.30 -6.79
CA THR A 62 7.95 10.54 -8.12
C THR A 62 9.47 10.37 -8.10
N TRP A 63 10.04 10.00 -9.25
CA TRP A 63 11.50 9.94 -9.45
C TRP A 63 11.83 10.28 -10.91
N LYS A 64 13.11 10.53 -11.19
CA LYS A 64 13.61 10.64 -12.56
C LYS A 64 14.14 9.29 -13.02
N ASP A 65 13.74 8.85 -14.21
CA ASP A 65 14.37 7.71 -14.86
C ASP A 65 15.74 8.08 -15.46
N ASP A 66 16.39 7.12 -16.09
CA ASP A 66 17.72 7.30 -16.68
C ASP A 66 17.74 8.27 -17.87
N MET A 67 16.56 8.57 -18.46
CA MET A 67 16.38 9.59 -19.51
C MET A 67 16.00 10.97 -18.93
N GLY A 68 15.94 11.11 -17.61
CA GLY A 68 15.54 12.31 -16.91
C GLY A 68 14.04 12.58 -16.91
N GLN A 69 13.21 11.65 -17.40
CA GLN A 69 11.76 11.78 -17.38
C GLN A 69 11.21 11.50 -15.98
N ILE A 70 10.18 12.28 -15.60
CA ILE A 70 9.52 12.08 -14.31
C ILE A 70 8.60 10.87 -14.40
N GLN A 71 8.87 9.90 -13.57
CA GLN A 71 8.04 8.71 -13.34
C GLN A 71 7.29 8.85 -12.03
N GLU A 72 6.21 8.07 -11.87
CA GLU A 72 5.40 8.05 -10.66
C GLU A 72 5.01 6.64 -10.25
N GLY A 73 4.78 6.44 -8.95
CA GLY A 73 4.38 5.18 -8.37
C GLY A 73 4.32 5.25 -6.86
N VAL A 74 4.62 4.15 -6.19
CA VAL A 74 4.70 4.09 -4.74
C VAL A 74 6.03 3.51 -4.27
N TYR A 75 6.61 4.10 -3.23
CA TYR A 75 7.65 3.45 -2.43
C TYR A 75 6.98 2.65 -1.31
N ILE A 76 7.43 1.42 -1.11
CA ILE A 76 6.86 0.49 -0.12
C ILE A 76 7.93 0.18 0.93
N PRO A 77 7.97 0.92 2.05
CA PRO A 77 8.99 0.75 3.09
C PRO A 77 8.81 -0.53 3.90
N ARG A 78 7.60 -1.12 3.92
CA ARG A 78 7.34 -2.31 4.71
C ARG A 78 6.20 -3.15 4.13
N ARG A 79 6.38 -4.47 4.19
CA ARG A 79 5.37 -5.48 3.86
C ARG A 79 5.22 -6.46 5.01
N ASP A 80 3.98 -6.79 5.35
CA ASP A 80 3.63 -7.78 6.36
C ASP A 80 2.72 -8.85 5.74
N THR A 81 2.89 -10.13 6.14
CA THR A 81 2.13 -11.25 5.57
C THR A 81 1.96 -12.39 6.57
N ASP A 82 0.86 -13.13 6.46
CA ASP A 82 0.67 -14.41 7.16
C ASP A 82 1.28 -15.60 6.40
N SER A 83 1.63 -15.41 5.14
CA SER A 83 2.18 -16.45 4.27
C SER A 83 3.64 -16.76 4.56
N ARG A 84 3.93 -17.97 5.01
CA ARG A 84 5.30 -18.48 5.17
C ARG A 84 6.05 -18.51 3.83
N LEU A 85 5.33 -18.79 2.73
CA LEU A 85 5.91 -18.84 1.38
C LEU A 85 6.34 -17.46 0.91
N ASN A 86 5.50 -16.43 1.07
CA ASN A 86 5.83 -15.06 0.70
C ASN A 86 7.07 -14.56 1.45
N ARG A 87 7.20 -14.94 2.74
CA ARG A 87 8.39 -14.61 3.55
C ARG A 87 9.65 -15.30 3.07
N LEU A 88 9.56 -16.60 2.70
CA LEU A 88 10.71 -17.38 2.24
C LEU A 88 11.19 -16.94 0.85
N LEU A 89 10.25 -16.57 -0.01
CA LEU A 89 10.50 -16.18 -1.41
C LEU A 89 10.55 -14.66 -1.61
N GLY A 90 10.34 -13.88 -0.54
CA GLY A 90 10.44 -12.41 -0.58
C GLY A 90 11.79 -11.96 -1.13
N GLY A 91 11.78 -10.95 -2.00
CA GLY A 91 12.96 -10.51 -2.74
C GLY A 91 13.30 -11.35 -3.98
N ARG A 92 12.70 -12.56 -4.16
CA ARG A 92 12.87 -13.40 -5.36
C ARG A 92 11.62 -13.43 -6.25
N LEU A 93 10.44 -13.57 -5.66
CA LEU A 93 9.15 -13.58 -6.37
C LEU A 93 8.33 -12.31 -6.13
N PHE A 94 8.47 -11.72 -4.94
CA PHE A 94 7.83 -10.47 -4.58
C PHE A 94 8.89 -9.50 -4.03
N PRO A 95 8.89 -8.24 -4.49
CA PRO A 95 9.84 -7.22 -4.07
C PRO A 95 9.87 -6.99 -2.56
N GLY A 96 11.06 -6.68 -2.07
CA GLY A 96 11.28 -6.24 -0.70
C GLY A 96 11.23 -7.35 0.34
N GLU A 97 11.44 -6.96 1.59
CA GLU A 97 11.37 -7.85 2.74
C GLU A 97 9.94 -8.00 3.26
N HIS A 98 9.55 -9.25 3.56
CA HIS A 98 8.22 -9.58 4.08
C HIS A 98 8.32 -10.01 5.55
N HIS A 99 7.71 -9.22 6.43
CA HIS A 99 7.62 -9.51 7.85
C HIS A 99 6.45 -10.45 8.16
N ALA A 100 6.63 -11.31 9.15
CA ALA A 100 5.54 -12.16 9.61
C ALA A 100 4.54 -11.36 10.42
N ALA A 101 3.25 -11.55 10.14
CA ALA A 101 2.18 -10.93 10.90
C ALA A 101 1.00 -11.90 11.11
N LYS A 102 0.18 -11.59 12.11
CA LYS A 102 -1.11 -12.21 12.35
C LYS A 102 -2.21 -11.26 11.90
N PHE A 103 -3.21 -11.81 11.25
CA PHE A 103 -4.35 -11.08 10.73
C PHE A 103 -5.65 -11.62 11.32
N ARG A 104 -6.57 -10.73 11.65
CA ARG A 104 -7.97 -11.01 11.91
C ARG A 104 -8.79 -10.13 10.99
N VAL A 105 -9.54 -10.75 10.09
CA VAL A 105 -10.34 -10.03 9.10
C VAL A 105 -11.76 -10.58 9.08
N GLU A 106 -12.71 -9.73 9.38
CA GLU A 106 -14.13 -9.99 9.25
C GLU A 106 -14.71 -9.06 8.19
N ASP A 107 -15.16 -9.63 7.09
CA ASP A 107 -15.74 -8.90 5.97
C ASP A 107 -17.03 -9.60 5.52
N ASN A 108 -18.16 -8.91 5.67
CA ASN A 108 -19.47 -9.41 5.25
C ASN A 108 -19.99 -8.77 3.96
N GLY A 109 -19.10 -8.16 3.17
CA GLY A 109 -19.42 -7.45 1.93
C GLY A 109 -19.77 -5.99 2.14
N ARG A 110 -20.21 -5.57 3.32
CA ARG A 110 -20.51 -4.17 3.66
C ARG A 110 -19.69 -3.65 4.81
N LYS A 111 -19.59 -4.41 5.90
CA LYS A 111 -18.82 -4.06 7.10
C LYS A 111 -17.48 -4.79 7.06
N ILE A 112 -16.42 -4.07 7.34
CA ILE A 112 -15.06 -4.60 7.48
C ILE A 112 -14.59 -4.31 8.91
N ASP A 113 -14.08 -5.35 9.58
CA ASP A 113 -13.30 -5.26 10.82
C ASP A 113 -11.97 -5.97 10.57
N PHE A 114 -10.90 -5.19 10.54
CA PHE A 114 -9.55 -5.64 10.21
C PHE A 114 -8.60 -5.33 11.34
N GLU A 115 -7.80 -6.31 11.70
CA GLU A 115 -6.70 -6.16 12.64
C GLU A 115 -5.47 -6.93 12.16
N MET A 116 -4.31 -6.30 12.23
CA MET A 116 -3.02 -6.92 11.95
C MET A 116 -2.02 -6.54 13.04
N ALA A 117 -1.25 -7.53 13.48
CA ALA A 117 -0.11 -7.32 14.37
C ALA A 117 1.10 -8.11 13.87
N SER A 118 2.21 -7.40 13.65
CA SER A 118 3.46 -8.02 13.23
C SER A 118 4.09 -8.84 14.36
N ASN A 119 4.80 -9.92 14.01
CA ASN A 119 5.44 -10.79 14.99
C ASN A 119 6.63 -10.13 15.68
N ASP A 120 7.29 -9.18 15.03
CA ASP A 120 8.34 -8.34 15.59
C ASP A 120 7.81 -7.26 16.55
N LYS A 121 6.47 -7.10 16.64
CA LYS A 121 5.74 -6.13 17.47
C LYS A 121 5.92 -4.66 17.06
N ASP A 122 6.52 -4.40 15.92
CA ASP A 122 6.77 -3.04 15.43
C ASP A 122 5.52 -2.40 14.84
N VAL A 123 4.63 -3.23 14.26
CA VAL A 123 3.47 -2.74 13.52
C VAL A 123 2.17 -3.37 14.01
N VAL A 124 1.22 -2.49 14.31
CA VAL A 124 -0.20 -2.82 14.52
C VAL A 124 -1.03 -1.93 13.59
N VAL A 125 -2.00 -2.54 12.90
CA VAL A 125 -2.96 -1.82 12.04
C VAL A 125 -4.35 -2.27 12.40
N GLN A 126 -5.26 -1.32 12.59
CA GLN A 126 -6.68 -1.59 12.84
C GLN A 126 -7.54 -0.72 11.92
N LEU A 127 -8.61 -1.29 11.38
CA LEU A 127 -9.59 -0.58 10.58
C LEU A 127 -10.98 -1.19 10.82
N ARG A 128 -11.94 -0.35 11.17
CA ARG A 128 -13.36 -0.73 11.22
C ARG A 128 -14.20 0.30 10.50
N GLY A 129 -15.14 -0.17 9.69
CA GLY A 129 -16.04 0.72 8.98
C GLY A 129 -16.97 -0.04 8.05
N THR A 130 -17.76 0.72 7.32
CA THR A 130 -18.72 0.23 6.34
C THR A 130 -18.51 0.88 4.99
N THR A 131 -18.73 0.15 3.90
CA THR A 131 -18.71 0.73 2.55
C THR A 131 -19.83 1.76 2.40
N THR A 132 -19.58 2.80 1.63
CA THR A 132 -20.50 3.90 1.34
C THR A 132 -20.32 4.37 -0.10
N ASP A 133 -21.14 5.31 -0.56
CA ASP A 133 -21.09 5.89 -1.90
C ASP A 133 -20.32 7.21 -1.98
N LYS A 134 -19.89 7.76 -0.85
CA LYS A 134 -19.25 9.08 -0.77
C LYS A 134 -17.96 9.06 0.02
N LEU A 135 -16.98 9.81 -0.45
CA LEU A 135 -15.79 10.14 0.32
C LEU A 135 -16.15 10.97 1.56
N PRO A 136 -15.33 10.91 2.63
CA PRO A 136 -15.47 11.84 3.74
C PRO A 136 -15.36 13.29 3.26
N THR A 137 -16.17 14.18 3.80
CA THR A 137 -16.11 15.62 3.47
C THR A 137 -14.77 16.27 3.85
N SER A 138 -14.02 15.64 4.71
CA SER A 138 -12.66 16.04 5.12
C SER A 138 -11.56 15.53 4.20
N SER A 139 -11.89 14.71 3.21
CA SER A 139 -10.88 14.19 2.25
C SER A 139 -10.36 15.30 1.35
N GLU A 140 -9.07 15.25 1.03
CA GLU A 140 -8.47 16.14 0.00
C GLU A 140 -8.83 15.71 -1.43
N PHE A 141 -9.34 14.51 -1.63
CA PHE A 141 -9.85 14.10 -2.93
C PHE A 141 -11.24 14.71 -3.15
N LYS A 142 -11.35 15.52 -4.21
CA LYS A 142 -12.59 16.23 -4.57
C LYS A 142 -13.77 15.28 -4.78
N ASP A 143 -13.50 14.12 -5.39
CA ASP A 143 -14.48 13.10 -5.71
C ASP A 143 -13.82 11.72 -5.85
N LEU A 144 -14.64 10.69 -6.00
CA LEU A 144 -14.17 9.32 -6.11
C LEU A 144 -13.36 9.09 -7.41
N ALA A 145 -13.67 9.81 -8.49
CA ALA A 145 -12.95 9.68 -9.75
C ALA A 145 -11.51 10.20 -9.64
N SER A 146 -11.31 11.34 -8.96
CA SER A 146 -9.98 11.89 -8.70
C SER A 146 -9.15 10.97 -7.78
N ALA A 147 -9.76 10.41 -6.73
CA ALA A 147 -9.12 9.43 -5.88
C ALA A 147 -8.74 8.16 -6.67
N SER A 148 -9.67 7.65 -7.47
CA SER A 148 -9.47 6.48 -8.33
C SER A 148 -8.27 6.66 -9.25
N SER A 149 -8.24 7.75 -10.02
CA SER A 149 -7.15 8.05 -10.96
C SER A 149 -5.80 8.19 -10.25
N PHE A 150 -5.77 8.84 -9.07
CA PHE A 150 -4.55 9.00 -8.30
C PHE A 150 -3.96 7.65 -7.84
N PHE A 151 -4.80 6.75 -7.34
CA PHE A 151 -4.34 5.45 -6.84
C PHE A 151 -4.06 4.44 -7.95
N GLU A 152 -4.78 4.50 -9.07
CA GLU A 152 -4.51 3.68 -10.26
C GLU A 152 -3.14 4.02 -10.87
N ALA A 153 -2.79 5.31 -10.96
CA ALA A 153 -1.47 5.76 -11.37
C ALA A 153 -0.33 5.26 -10.44
N GLY A 154 -0.65 4.95 -9.17
CA GLY A 154 0.26 4.35 -8.19
C GLY A 154 0.39 2.82 -8.26
N SER A 155 0.03 2.18 -9.37
CA SER A 155 0.09 0.72 -9.54
C SER A 155 1.52 0.15 -9.63
N LEU A 156 2.54 0.98 -9.88
CA LEU A 156 3.96 0.63 -9.86
C LEU A 156 4.52 0.86 -8.46
N GLY A 157 5.09 -0.18 -7.86
CA GLY A 157 5.67 -0.10 -6.51
C GLY A 157 7.12 -0.55 -6.47
N TYR A 158 7.93 0.16 -5.68
CA TYR A 158 9.32 -0.17 -5.41
C TYR A 158 9.55 -0.42 -3.93
N SER A 159 10.37 -1.41 -3.61
CA SER A 159 10.84 -1.69 -2.25
C SER A 159 12.35 -1.82 -2.26
N ALA A 160 13.02 -1.31 -1.23
CA ALA A 160 14.45 -1.50 -1.08
C ALA A 160 14.81 -2.99 -1.00
N THR A 161 15.89 -3.38 -1.64
CA THR A 161 16.50 -4.69 -1.45
C THR A 161 17.13 -4.79 -0.06
N ARG A 162 17.41 -6.02 0.40
CA ARG A 162 17.94 -6.24 1.75
C ARG A 162 19.32 -5.60 1.97
N ASP A 163 20.14 -5.51 0.93
CA ASP A 163 21.44 -4.85 0.91
C ASP A 163 21.35 -3.32 0.76
N GLY A 164 20.15 -2.81 0.37
CA GLY A 164 19.87 -1.39 0.30
C GLY A 164 20.46 -0.66 -0.92
N ASP A 165 21.11 -1.37 -1.85
CA ASP A 165 21.77 -0.78 -3.02
C ASP A 165 20.83 -0.60 -4.22
N ARG A 166 19.65 -1.23 -4.19
CA ARG A 166 18.66 -1.22 -5.26
C ARG A 166 17.24 -1.21 -4.71
N PHE A 167 16.30 -0.92 -5.61
CA PHE A 167 14.87 -1.03 -5.36
C PHE A 167 14.26 -2.00 -6.37
N ASP A 168 13.70 -3.09 -5.87
CA ASP A 168 12.95 -4.06 -6.67
C ASP A 168 11.60 -3.49 -7.07
N GLY A 169 11.27 -3.57 -8.37
CA GLY A 169 10.04 -3.04 -8.94
C GLY A 169 8.97 -4.11 -9.20
N ILE A 170 7.72 -3.78 -8.92
CA ILE A 170 6.56 -4.59 -9.25
C ILE A 170 5.39 -3.71 -9.69
N ARG A 171 4.70 -4.15 -10.75
CA ARG A 171 3.50 -3.48 -11.26
C ARG A 171 2.28 -4.36 -11.13
N LEU A 172 1.24 -3.80 -10.54
CA LEU A 172 -0.09 -4.38 -10.56
C LEU A 172 -0.78 -4.03 -11.88
N LYS A 173 -1.24 -5.04 -12.62
CA LYS A 173 -2.12 -4.88 -13.79
C LYS A 173 -3.48 -5.50 -13.51
N THR A 174 -4.53 -4.76 -13.80
CA THR A 174 -5.92 -5.23 -13.69
C THR A 174 -6.73 -4.78 -14.90
N ALA A 175 -7.72 -5.59 -15.29
CA ALA A 175 -8.68 -5.23 -16.34
C ALA A 175 -9.79 -4.32 -15.81
N SER A 176 -9.98 -4.25 -14.49
CA SER A 176 -11.00 -3.40 -13.87
C SER A 176 -10.42 -2.72 -12.64
N TRP A 177 -10.58 -1.41 -12.57
CA TRP A 177 -10.21 -0.60 -11.40
C TRP A 177 -11.47 0.04 -10.86
N HIS A 178 -12.02 -0.55 -9.81
CA HIS A 178 -13.23 -0.05 -9.15
C HIS A 178 -12.98 0.08 -7.65
N ILE A 179 -13.15 1.28 -7.13
CA ILE A 179 -12.98 1.59 -5.71
C ILE A 179 -14.31 2.03 -5.10
N GLU A 180 -14.54 1.64 -3.85
CA GLU A 180 -15.65 2.06 -3.02
C GLU A 180 -15.12 2.79 -1.78
N PRO A 181 -15.67 3.94 -1.41
CA PRO A 181 -15.27 4.61 -0.17
C PRO A 181 -15.80 3.87 1.06
N MET A 182 -15.16 4.11 2.21
CA MET A 182 -15.62 3.62 3.51
C MET A 182 -15.96 4.78 4.44
N LYS A 183 -17.08 4.62 5.15
CA LYS A 183 -17.33 5.36 6.39
C LYS A 183 -16.56 4.65 7.50
N VAL A 184 -15.45 5.24 7.92
CA VAL A 184 -14.55 4.68 8.93
C VAL A 184 -15.06 5.04 10.32
N GLU A 185 -15.22 4.03 11.18
CA GLU A 185 -15.63 4.15 12.59
C GLU A 185 -14.40 4.14 13.51
N HIS A 186 -13.36 3.39 13.13
CA HIS A 186 -12.10 3.28 13.85
C HIS A 186 -10.96 3.01 12.88
N HIS A 187 -9.85 3.68 13.09
CA HIS A 187 -8.58 3.39 12.41
C HIS A 187 -7.41 3.59 13.38
N PHE A 188 -6.39 2.78 13.22
CA PHE A 188 -5.14 2.91 13.96
C PHE A 188 -3.98 2.34 13.15
N SER A 189 -2.82 2.95 13.26
CA SER A 189 -1.58 2.44 12.69
C SER A 189 -0.40 2.93 13.52
N THR A 190 0.37 2.02 14.11
CA THR A 190 1.61 2.39 14.81
C THR A 190 2.59 3.12 13.91
N PHE A 191 2.62 2.79 12.59
CA PHE A 191 3.50 3.46 11.63
C PHE A 191 3.18 4.95 11.50
N PHE A 192 1.89 5.31 11.32
CA PHE A 192 1.46 6.70 11.15
C PHE A 192 1.24 7.43 12.48
N SER A 193 1.24 6.72 13.62
CA SER A 193 1.15 7.31 14.95
C SER A 193 2.53 7.50 15.62
N ASP A 194 3.61 7.10 14.97
CA ASP A 194 4.97 7.25 15.48
C ASP A 194 5.42 8.72 15.40
N GLN A 195 5.41 9.41 16.53
CA GLN A 195 5.76 10.84 16.62
C GLN A 195 7.24 11.14 16.29
N LYS A 196 8.12 10.14 16.32
CA LYS A 196 9.51 10.32 15.86
C LYS A 196 9.57 10.42 14.34
N ARG A 197 8.68 9.75 13.65
CA ARG A 197 8.56 9.73 12.19
C ARG A 197 7.64 10.82 11.69
N PHE A 198 6.53 11.03 12.37
CA PHE A 198 5.50 12.01 12.06
C PHE A 198 5.25 12.88 13.29
N PRO A 199 5.90 14.05 13.40
CA PRO A 199 5.65 15.00 14.48
C PRO A 199 4.16 15.35 14.61
N PRO A 200 3.69 15.81 15.78
CA PRO A 200 2.31 16.23 15.97
C PRO A 200 1.83 17.15 14.82
N ASP A 201 0.59 16.98 14.39
CA ASP A 201 -0.08 17.74 13.31
C ASP A 201 0.51 17.55 11.91
N SER A 202 1.53 16.69 11.73
CA SER A 202 2.15 16.45 10.42
C SER A 202 1.47 15.36 9.59
N VAL A 203 0.60 14.56 10.18
CA VAL A 203 -0.12 13.46 9.52
C VAL A 203 -1.59 13.46 9.92
N VAL A 204 -2.46 13.32 8.93
CA VAL A 204 -3.92 13.26 9.12
C VAL A 204 -4.47 12.08 8.32
N PHE A 205 -5.37 11.29 8.93
CA PHE A 205 -6.13 10.29 8.19
C PHE A 205 -7.05 10.98 7.19
N ASP A 206 -7.01 10.55 5.92
CA ASP A 206 -7.81 11.13 4.85
C ASP A 206 -9.06 10.31 4.56
N CYS A 207 -8.87 9.08 4.07
CA CYS A 207 -9.97 8.20 3.70
C CYS A 207 -9.55 6.72 3.70
N ALA A 208 -10.53 5.83 3.67
CA ALA A 208 -10.33 4.43 3.33
C ALA A 208 -11.16 4.07 2.09
N LEU A 209 -10.57 3.23 1.24
CA LEU A 209 -11.14 2.77 -0.02
C LEU A 209 -11.06 1.24 -0.07
N VAL A 210 -12.06 0.61 -0.66
CA VAL A 210 -12.14 -0.83 -0.84
C VAL A 210 -12.17 -1.18 -2.31
N MET A 211 -11.45 -2.23 -2.69
CA MET A 211 -11.57 -2.90 -3.99
C MET A 211 -11.89 -4.36 -3.73
N ARG A 212 -12.86 -4.92 -4.46
CA ARG A 212 -13.30 -6.30 -4.29
C ARG A 212 -13.29 -7.05 -5.60
N ASN A 213 -12.95 -8.35 -5.52
CA ASN A 213 -13.04 -9.27 -6.66
C ASN A 213 -12.32 -8.73 -7.90
N ILE A 214 -11.11 -8.21 -7.72
CA ILE A 214 -10.32 -7.61 -8.79
C ILE A 214 -9.38 -8.66 -9.40
N PRO A 215 -9.67 -9.17 -10.60
CA PRO A 215 -8.73 -10.00 -11.34
C PRO A 215 -7.47 -9.20 -11.64
N HIS A 216 -6.32 -9.69 -11.23
CA HIS A 216 -5.09 -8.95 -11.35
C HIS A 216 -3.89 -9.85 -11.64
N GLN A 217 -2.84 -9.23 -12.17
CA GLN A 217 -1.55 -9.85 -12.41
C GLN A 217 -0.45 -8.95 -11.85
N TRP A 218 0.59 -9.58 -11.34
CA TRP A 218 1.80 -8.91 -10.89
C TRP A 218 2.91 -9.12 -11.92
N HIS A 219 3.53 -8.04 -12.36
CA HIS A 219 4.63 -8.03 -13.33
C HIS A 219 5.87 -7.43 -12.67
N SER A 220 7.01 -8.12 -12.79
CA SER A 220 8.29 -7.54 -12.41
C SER A 220 8.60 -6.34 -13.30
N GLU A 221 9.17 -5.32 -12.72
CA GLU A 221 9.67 -4.13 -13.41
C GLU A 221 11.19 -4.04 -13.21
N PRO A 222 11.92 -3.34 -14.08
CA PRO A 222 13.35 -3.13 -13.91
C PRO A 222 13.68 -2.52 -12.54
N ASP A 223 14.77 -2.99 -11.94
CA ASP A 223 15.28 -2.44 -10.69
C ASP A 223 15.72 -0.98 -10.87
N LEU A 224 15.60 -0.19 -9.79
CA LEU A 224 16.20 1.14 -9.72
C LEU A 224 17.45 1.08 -8.82
N HIS A 225 18.50 1.74 -9.21
CA HIS A 225 19.67 1.94 -8.36
C HIS A 225 19.39 3.02 -7.31
N ALA A 226 19.94 2.84 -6.10
CA ALA A 226 19.77 3.74 -4.97
C ALA A 226 20.47 5.10 -5.20
#